data_8edf1bb39cb1ad6fcc3632ef881200d4
#
_entry.id   8edf1bb39cb1ad6fcc3632ef881200d4
#
_cell.length_a   1.000
_cell.length_b   1.000
_cell.length_c   1.000
_cell.angle_alpha   90.00
_cell.angle_beta   90.00
_cell.angle_gamma   90.00
#
_symmetry.space_group_name_H-M   'P 1'
#
loop_
_entity.id
_entity.type
_entity.pdbx_description
1 polymer ?
#
loop_
_entity_poly.entity_id
_entity_poly.type
_entity_poly.pdbx_seq_one_letter_code
_entity_poly.pdbx_strand_id
1 'polypeptide(L)'
;MFKKILIHTRRSLKLIVLISVALLVIFGIVASFYKISYSVNINGKMVGYTDNKSKLQSEINNYIENGENENTAFVQVDNLPEYNICLLKRDVDTDDDKIFNMIKSDGVTYYRYYAILENQEEKIYVSNFSDAETIVGQLKEKNSSNMENITISEKYETELKDMTTVEDAVAKLYSEPKKVMVASNKKASINKTSSGTVNTATNISSTKVSLGVSLIKPVSGIISSRFGAR
;
A
#
# COMPACT_ATOMS: atom_id res chain seq x y z
N MET A 1 36.91 14.27 -69.79
CA MET A 1 35.82 14.36 -68.85
C MET A 1 36.22 13.95 -67.42
N PHE A 2 36.86 12.79 -67.21
CA PHE A 2 37.27 12.27 -65.89
C PHE A 2 38.14 13.23 -65.04
N LYS A 3 39.12 13.92 -65.62
CA LYS A 3 39.98 14.87 -64.86
C LYS A 3 39.18 16.03 -64.20
N LYS A 4 38.13 16.53 -64.86
CA LYS A 4 37.29 17.62 -64.31
C LYS A 4 36.44 17.15 -63.18
N ILE A 5 35.89 15.89 -63.27
CA ILE A 5 35.12 15.25 -62.21
C ILE A 5 36.01 15.00 -61.00
N LEU A 6 37.23 14.49 -61.20
CA LEU A 6 38.17 14.23 -60.13
C LEU A 6 38.60 15.48 -59.36
N ILE A 7 38.74 16.61 -60.04
CA ILE A 7 39.08 17.92 -59.44
C ILE A 7 37.88 18.44 -58.64
N HIS A 8 36.65 18.27 -59.15
CA HIS A 8 35.44 18.70 -58.46
C HIS A 8 35.19 17.85 -57.17
N THR A 9 35.34 16.52 -57.26
CA THR A 9 35.21 15.64 -56.08
C THR A 9 36.27 15.94 -55.03
N ARG A 10 37.50 16.23 -55.44
CA ARG A 10 38.59 16.59 -54.51
C ARG A 10 38.34 17.95 -53.81
N ARG A 11 37.75 18.94 -54.52
CA ARG A 11 37.36 20.23 -53.91
C ARG A 11 36.18 20.10 -52.97
N SER A 12 35.13 19.36 -53.34
CA SER A 12 33.99 19.10 -52.45
C SER A 12 34.39 18.29 -51.22
N LEU A 13 35.28 17.29 -51.36
CA LEU A 13 35.81 16.53 -50.21
C LEU A 13 36.55 17.44 -49.22
N LYS A 14 37.42 18.33 -49.71
CA LYS A 14 38.11 19.32 -48.87
C LYS A 14 37.16 20.25 -48.15
N LEU A 15 36.10 20.71 -48.84
CA LEU A 15 35.06 21.54 -48.24
C LEU A 15 34.28 20.81 -47.14
N ILE A 16 33.90 19.54 -47.37
CA ILE A 16 33.22 18.71 -46.39
C ILE A 16 34.09 18.52 -45.14
N VAL A 17 35.39 18.20 -45.33
CA VAL A 17 36.33 18.05 -44.19
C VAL A 17 36.46 19.36 -43.42
N LEU A 18 36.57 20.51 -44.12
CA LEU A 18 36.71 21.82 -43.46
C LEU A 18 35.47 22.17 -42.66
N ILE A 19 34.27 21.91 -43.20
CA ILE A 19 32.99 22.11 -42.49
C ILE A 19 32.90 21.18 -41.29
N SER A 20 33.30 19.91 -41.44
CA SER A 20 33.28 18.95 -40.31
C SER A 20 34.19 19.38 -39.18
N VAL A 21 35.41 19.85 -39.49
CA VAL A 21 36.33 20.36 -38.47
C VAL A 21 35.76 21.61 -37.79
N ALA A 22 35.18 22.55 -38.57
CA ALA A 22 34.56 23.74 -38.00
C ALA A 22 33.41 23.40 -37.06
N LEU A 23 32.55 22.43 -37.43
CA LEU A 23 31.46 21.93 -36.57
C LEU A 23 31.98 21.26 -35.28
N LEU A 24 33.06 20.47 -35.37
CA LEU A 24 33.69 19.87 -34.19
C LEU A 24 34.26 20.94 -33.25
N VAL A 25 34.87 21.99 -33.76
CA VAL A 25 35.37 23.10 -32.93
C VAL A 25 34.23 23.84 -32.26
N ILE A 26 33.15 24.15 -32.98
CA ILE A 26 31.96 24.78 -32.41
C ILE A 26 31.34 23.88 -31.31
N PHE A 27 31.19 22.58 -31.60
CA PHE A 27 30.70 21.61 -30.64
C PHE A 27 31.59 21.54 -29.39
N GLY A 28 32.93 21.54 -29.56
CA GLY A 28 33.87 21.55 -28.44
C GLY A 28 33.74 22.81 -27.57
N ILE A 29 33.54 23.97 -28.18
CA ILE A 29 33.30 25.23 -27.46
C ILE A 29 31.98 25.14 -26.68
N VAL A 30 30.90 24.74 -27.34
CA VAL A 30 29.59 24.59 -26.67
C VAL A 30 29.67 23.59 -25.52
N ALA A 31 30.29 22.42 -25.73
CA ALA A 31 30.47 21.40 -24.70
C ALA A 31 31.34 21.86 -23.51
N SER A 32 32.24 22.84 -23.72
CA SER A 32 33.06 23.42 -22.65
C SER A 32 32.25 24.32 -21.72
N PHE A 33 31.26 25.05 -22.24
CA PHE A 33 30.49 26.04 -21.48
C PHE A 33 29.12 25.55 -21.03
N TYR A 34 28.58 24.55 -21.71
CA TYR A 34 27.25 24.02 -21.45
C TYR A 34 27.27 22.53 -21.13
N LYS A 35 26.29 22.12 -20.37
CA LYS A 35 25.96 20.69 -20.08
C LYS A 35 24.52 20.42 -20.51
N ILE A 36 24.25 19.19 -20.92
CA ILE A 36 22.89 18.72 -21.14
C ILE A 36 22.29 18.40 -19.75
N SER A 37 21.20 19.06 -19.45
CA SER A 37 20.47 18.91 -18.17
C SER A 37 18.96 18.89 -18.44
N TYR A 38 18.18 18.76 -17.42
CA TYR A 38 16.72 18.78 -17.50
C TYR A 38 16.19 19.93 -16.64
N SER A 39 15.34 20.78 -17.20
CA SER A 39 14.52 21.68 -16.41
C SER A 39 13.34 20.91 -15.83
N VAL A 40 13.06 21.12 -14.57
CA VAL A 40 11.99 20.44 -13.82
C VAL A 40 10.86 21.42 -13.56
N ASN A 41 9.66 21.05 -14.01
CA ASN A 41 8.45 21.81 -13.77
C ASN A 41 7.51 21.00 -12.87
N ILE A 42 6.89 21.66 -11.91
CA ILE A 42 5.83 21.09 -11.07
C ILE A 42 4.63 22.03 -11.18
N ASN A 43 3.48 21.48 -11.55
CA ASN A 43 2.26 22.25 -11.78
C ASN A 43 2.44 23.42 -12.75
N GLY A 44 3.17 23.18 -13.85
CA GLY A 44 3.47 24.19 -14.88
C GLY A 44 4.47 25.28 -14.47
N LYS A 45 5.00 25.26 -13.24
CA LYS A 45 5.99 26.20 -12.74
C LYS A 45 7.36 25.54 -12.68
N MET A 46 8.36 26.20 -13.25
CA MET A 46 9.74 25.75 -13.18
C MET A 46 10.27 25.88 -11.75
N VAL A 47 10.81 24.79 -11.22
CA VAL A 47 11.29 24.66 -9.82
C VAL A 47 12.80 24.54 -9.72
N GLY A 48 13.47 24.05 -10.77
CA GLY A 48 14.92 23.89 -10.80
C GLY A 48 15.41 23.10 -12.00
N TYR A 49 16.66 22.64 -11.91
CA TYR A 49 17.30 21.79 -12.90
C TYR A 49 17.86 20.53 -12.26
N THR A 50 17.91 19.44 -13.02
CA THR A 50 18.59 18.21 -12.64
C THR A 50 19.52 17.73 -13.76
N ASP A 51 20.67 17.21 -13.39
CA ASP A 51 21.59 16.58 -14.34
C ASP A 51 21.25 15.08 -14.52
N ASN A 52 20.56 14.48 -13.56
CA ASN A 52 20.21 13.07 -13.58
C ASN A 52 18.72 12.84 -13.33
N LYS A 53 17.94 13.01 -14.40
CA LYS A 53 16.50 12.75 -14.39
C LYS A 53 16.15 11.37 -13.80
N SER A 54 16.90 10.32 -14.19
CA SER A 54 16.57 8.94 -13.77
C SER A 54 16.76 8.75 -12.26
N LYS A 55 17.82 9.35 -11.70
CA LYS A 55 18.06 9.29 -10.24
C LYS A 55 16.96 10.00 -9.47
N LEU A 56 16.68 11.26 -9.82
CA LEU A 56 15.65 12.05 -9.15
C LEU A 56 14.26 11.40 -9.27
N GLN A 57 13.92 10.89 -10.45
CA GLN A 57 12.65 10.18 -10.65
C GLN A 57 12.55 8.89 -9.82
N SER A 58 13.66 8.14 -9.69
CA SER A 58 13.70 6.93 -8.86
C SER A 58 13.53 7.27 -7.37
N GLU A 59 14.15 8.34 -6.89
CA GLU A 59 14.00 8.81 -5.51
C GLU A 59 12.56 9.23 -5.22
N ILE A 60 11.93 9.97 -6.13
CA ILE A 60 10.53 10.38 -6.02
C ILE A 60 9.59 9.17 -6.03
N ASN A 61 9.79 8.24 -6.96
CA ASN A 61 8.96 7.03 -7.02
C ASN A 61 9.10 6.19 -5.75
N ASN A 62 10.31 6.01 -5.25
CA ASN A 62 10.54 5.29 -4.00
C ASN A 62 9.85 5.97 -2.81
N TYR A 63 9.86 7.29 -2.75
CA TYR A 63 9.14 8.05 -1.73
C TYR A 63 7.62 7.88 -1.84
N ILE A 64 7.08 7.92 -3.07
CA ILE A 64 5.64 7.73 -3.32
C ILE A 64 5.19 6.33 -2.88
N GLU A 65 6.00 5.31 -3.18
CA GLU A 65 5.66 3.90 -2.90
C GLU A 65 5.86 3.51 -1.44
N ASN A 66 6.91 4.00 -0.80
CA ASN A 66 7.34 3.52 0.51
C ASN A 66 7.25 4.59 1.62
N GLY A 67 7.19 5.87 1.25
CA GLY A 67 7.25 6.98 2.21
C GLY A 67 8.56 7.02 2.98
N GLU A 68 8.51 7.56 4.20
CA GLU A 68 9.65 7.68 5.11
C GLU A 68 9.54 6.81 6.36
N ASN A 69 8.36 6.28 6.66
CA ASN A 69 8.07 5.50 7.86
C ASN A 69 7.65 4.07 7.51
N GLU A 70 7.97 3.13 8.38
CA GLU A 70 7.66 1.70 8.20
C GLU A 70 6.16 1.41 8.05
N ASN A 71 5.31 2.26 8.65
CA ASN A 71 3.86 2.12 8.56
C ASN A 71 3.24 2.88 7.38
N THR A 72 4.06 3.50 6.52
CA THR A 72 3.54 4.17 5.32
C THR A 72 3.03 3.13 4.33
N ALA A 73 1.79 3.33 3.87
CA ALA A 73 1.24 2.55 2.78
C ALA A 73 1.68 3.09 1.42
N PHE A 74 1.53 4.39 1.25
CA PHE A 74 1.94 5.16 0.07
C PHE A 74 1.85 6.66 0.37
N VAL A 75 2.45 7.46 -0.50
CA VAL A 75 2.29 8.92 -0.46
C VAL A 75 1.54 9.36 -1.71
N GLN A 76 0.46 10.07 -1.54
CA GLN A 76 -0.26 10.68 -2.65
C GLN A 76 0.39 12.02 -3.00
N VAL A 77 0.80 12.18 -4.24
CA VAL A 77 1.35 13.42 -4.79
C VAL A 77 0.50 13.82 -5.98
N ASP A 78 -0.14 14.99 -5.90
CA ASP A 78 -1.05 15.44 -6.95
C ASP A 78 -0.34 15.91 -8.22
N ASN A 79 0.87 16.48 -8.07
CA ASN A 79 1.63 17.05 -9.17
C ASN A 79 2.99 16.40 -9.29
N LEU A 80 3.13 15.50 -10.27
CA LEU A 80 4.42 14.89 -10.58
C LEU A 80 5.30 15.85 -11.40
N PRO A 81 6.63 15.77 -11.28
CA PRO A 81 7.54 16.62 -12.01
C PRO A 81 7.58 16.29 -13.51
N GLU A 82 7.54 17.31 -14.34
CA GLU A 82 7.77 17.24 -15.78
C GLU A 82 9.20 17.62 -16.08
N TYR A 83 9.85 16.87 -16.96
CA TYR A 83 11.26 17.04 -17.31
C TYR A 83 11.41 17.46 -18.78
N ASN A 84 12.03 18.62 -19.02
CA ASN A 84 12.33 19.09 -20.36
C ASN A 84 13.85 19.20 -20.56
N ILE A 85 14.37 18.60 -21.63
CA ILE A 85 15.79 18.66 -21.95
C ILE A 85 16.17 20.12 -22.23
N CYS A 86 17.27 20.60 -21.64
CA CYS A 86 17.80 21.89 -21.84
C CYS A 86 19.35 21.91 -21.88
N LEU A 87 19.92 22.95 -22.50
CA LEU A 87 21.34 23.23 -22.39
C LEU A 87 21.54 24.22 -21.24
N LEU A 88 22.17 23.75 -20.17
CA LEU A 88 22.43 24.51 -18.96
C LEU A 88 23.90 24.98 -18.98
N LYS A 89 24.17 26.20 -18.59
CA LYS A 89 25.54 26.62 -18.37
C LYS A 89 26.15 25.82 -17.21
N ARG A 90 27.44 25.52 -17.32
CA ARG A 90 28.15 24.71 -16.31
C ARG A 90 28.28 25.37 -14.95
N ASP A 91 28.16 26.69 -14.89
CA ASP A 91 28.18 27.52 -13.68
C ASP A 91 26.82 27.56 -12.92
N VAL A 92 25.77 26.98 -13.53
CA VAL A 92 24.45 26.89 -12.88
C VAL A 92 24.37 25.56 -12.15
N ASP A 93 24.08 25.65 -10.86
CA ASP A 93 23.90 24.49 -9.99
C ASP A 93 22.56 23.80 -10.24
N THR A 94 22.55 22.50 -10.01
CA THR A 94 21.34 21.66 -9.96
C THR A 94 21.07 21.34 -8.51
N ASP A 95 19.79 21.33 -8.12
CA ASP A 95 19.38 21.14 -6.73
C ASP A 95 18.27 20.08 -6.66
N ASP A 96 18.68 18.81 -6.78
CA ASP A 96 17.78 17.67 -6.73
C ASP A 96 17.08 17.58 -5.36
N ASP A 97 17.79 17.87 -4.27
CA ASP A 97 17.25 17.84 -2.92
C ASP A 97 16.15 18.88 -2.73
N LYS A 98 16.31 20.07 -3.29
CA LYS A 98 15.28 21.10 -3.23
C LYS A 98 14.02 20.69 -3.98
N ILE A 99 14.17 20.12 -5.18
CA ILE A 99 13.07 19.63 -5.99
C ILE A 99 12.34 18.50 -5.24
N PHE A 100 13.10 17.56 -4.69
CA PHE A 100 12.57 16.45 -3.90
C PHE A 100 11.80 16.93 -2.66
N ASN A 101 12.37 17.88 -1.91
CA ASN A 101 11.72 18.45 -0.72
C ASN A 101 10.43 19.21 -1.07
N MET A 102 10.33 19.84 -2.23
CA MET A 102 9.08 20.45 -2.70
C MET A 102 8.00 19.39 -2.93
N ILE A 103 8.35 18.26 -3.54
CA ILE A 103 7.42 17.15 -3.74
C ILE A 103 6.99 16.55 -2.40
N LYS A 104 7.93 16.41 -1.45
CA LYS A 104 7.61 15.95 -0.09
C LYS A 104 6.64 16.88 0.64
N SER A 105 6.78 18.18 0.47
CA SER A 105 5.89 19.15 1.12
C SER A 105 4.47 19.14 0.57
N ASP A 106 4.28 18.75 -0.69
CA ASP A 106 2.98 18.62 -1.35
C ASP A 106 2.36 17.23 -1.17
N GLY A 107 3.13 16.25 -0.68
CA GLY A 107 2.71 14.87 -0.51
C GLY A 107 1.82 14.65 0.71
N VAL A 108 0.75 13.90 0.53
CA VAL A 108 -0.11 13.42 1.62
C VAL A 108 0.23 11.96 1.91
N THR A 109 0.77 11.70 3.09
CA THR A 109 1.14 10.35 3.52
C THR A 109 -0.06 9.58 4.03
N TYR A 110 -0.28 8.38 3.50
CA TYR A 110 -1.26 7.42 4.00
C TYR A 110 -0.55 6.32 4.77
N TYR A 111 -0.98 6.10 6.00
CA TYR A 111 -0.47 5.05 6.88
C TYR A 111 -1.38 3.84 6.82
N ARG A 112 -0.78 2.65 6.78
CA ARG A 112 -1.50 1.38 6.88
C ARG A 112 -1.35 0.83 8.29
N TYR A 113 -2.47 0.47 8.88
CA TYR A 113 -2.51 -0.20 10.16
C TYR A 113 -3.74 -1.09 10.27
N TYR A 114 -3.78 -1.92 11.29
CA TYR A 114 -4.88 -2.82 11.56
C TYR A 114 -5.57 -2.40 12.85
N ALA A 115 -6.86 -2.10 12.74
CA ALA A 115 -7.71 -1.79 13.89
C ALA A 115 -8.38 -3.08 14.38
N ILE A 116 -8.31 -3.32 15.68
CA ILE A 116 -9.07 -4.38 16.33
C ILE A 116 -10.30 -3.72 16.92
N LEU A 117 -11.47 -4.16 16.43
CA LEU A 117 -12.76 -3.66 16.83
C LEU A 117 -13.40 -4.62 17.82
N GLU A 118 -13.99 -4.06 18.87
CA GLU A 118 -14.88 -4.77 19.78
C GLU A 118 -16.28 -4.16 19.68
N ASN A 119 -17.29 -4.94 19.35
CA ASN A 119 -18.66 -4.48 19.12
C ASN A 119 -18.75 -3.36 18.05
N GLN A 120 -17.96 -3.45 16.99
CA GLN A 120 -17.85 -2.45 15.90
C GLN A 120 -17.19 -1.13 16.30
N GLU A 121 -16.66 -1.01 17.51
CA GLU A 121 -15.87 0.14 17.94
C GLU A 121 -14.37 -0.18 17.88
N GLU A 122 -13.60 0.71 17.29
CA GLU A 122 -12.14 0.59 17.24
C GLU A 122 -11.54 0.79 18.63
N LYS A 123 -10.81 -0.20 19.12
CA LYS A 123 -10.24 -0.19 20.47
C LYS A 123 -8.72 -0.14 20.47
N ILE A 124 -8.08 -0.79 19.52
CA ILE A 124 -6.63 -1.01 19.48
C ILE A 124 -6.15 -0.95 18.05
N TYR A 125 -4.95 -0.44 17.87
CA TYR A 125 -4.27 -0.35 16.59
C TYR A 125 -2.93 -1.06 16.66
N VAL A 126 -2.62 -1.85 15.62
CA VAL A 126 -1.34 -2.54 15.46
C VAL A 126 -0.80 -2.33 14.05
N SER A 127 0.53 -2.40 13.89
CA SER A 127 1.19 -2.06 12.63
C SER A 127 1.08 -3.14 11.56
N ASN A 128 0.91 -4.40 11.95
CA ASN A 128 0.85 -5.50 10.99
C ASN A 128 -0.27 -6.50 11.29
N PHE A 129 -0.66 -7.25 10.26
CA PHE A 129 -1.74 -8.22 10.34
C PHE A 129 -1.40 -9.41 11.25
N SER A 130 -0.14 -9.83 11.29
CA SER A 130 0.31 -10.94 12.13
C SER A 130 0.11 -10.65 13.61
N ASP A 131 0.37 -9.41 14.04
CA ASP A 131 0.12 -9.00 15.43
C ASP A 131 -1.37 -9.00 15.74
N ALA A 132 -2.20 -8.50 14.80
CA ALA A 132 -3.66 -8.56 14.95
C ALA A 132 -4.19 -9.99 15.09
N GLU A 133 -3.72 -10.92 14.24
CA GLU A 133 -4.07 -12.34 14.33
C GLU A 133 -3.60 -12.95 15.65
N THR A 134 -2.39 -12.63 16.11
CA THR A 134 -1.83 -13.12 17.36
C THR A 134 -2.67 -12.67 18.56
N ILE A 135 -3.07 -11.40 18.60
CA ILE A 135 -3.95 -10.86 19.64
C ILE A 135 -5.28 -11.61 19.67
N VAL A 136 -5.92 -11.75 18.53
CA VAL A 136 -7.20 -12.45 18.41
C VAL A 136 -7.05 -13.92 18.81
N GLY A 137 -5.96 -14.59 18.41
CA GLY A 137 -5.64 -15.96 18.81
C GLY A 137 -5.48 -16.14 20.32
N GLN A 138 -4.70 -15.27 20.96
CA GLN A 138 -4.50 -15.31 22.42
C GLN A 138 -5.79 -15.01 23.21
N LEU A 139 -6.62 -14.07 22.71
CA LEU A 139 -7.92 -13.80 23.32
C LEU A 139 -8.85 -15.02 23.25
N LYS A 140 -8.83 -15.74 22.12
CA LYS A 140 -9.59 -16.97 21.92
C LYS A 140 -9.14 -18.10 22.87
N GLU A 141 -7.83 -18.27 23.05
CA GLU A 141 -7.28 -19.26 23.98
C GLU A 141 -7.66 -18.96 25.42
N LYS A 142 -7.63 -17.70 25.82
CA LYS A 142 -8.01 -17.28 27.18
C LYS A 142 -9.50 -17.39 27.42
N ASN A 143 -10.34 -17.05 26.47
CA ASN A 143 -11.80 -17.16 26.58
C ASN A 143 -12.44 -17.09 25.17
N SER A 144 -13.04 -18.18 24.73
CA SER A 144 -13.68 -18.27 23.42
C SER A 144 -14.86 -17.30 23.25
N SER A 145 -15.50 -16.85 24.30
CA SER A 145 -16.59 -15.87 24.23
C SER A 145 -16.12 -14.46 23.89
N ASN A 146 -14.84 -14.16 24.04
CA ASN A 146 -14.26 -12.88 23.62
C ASN A 146 -14.30 -12.69 22.10
N MET A 147 -14.44 -13.77 21.33
CA MET A 147 -14.36 -13.74 19.87
C MET A 147 -15.64 -13.30 19.14
N GLU A 148 -16.79 -13.38 19.81
CA GLU A 148 -18.08 -13.17 19.12
C GLU A 148 -18.24 -11.75 18.55
N ASN A 149 -17.54 -10.78 19.14
CA ASN A 149 -17.66 -9.37 18.79
C ASN A 149 -16.32 -8.71 18.37
N ILE A 150 -15.25 -9.50 18.21
CA ILE A 150 -13.94 -8.99 17.83
C ILE A 150 -13.73 -9.18 16.34
N THR A 151 -13.39 -8.09 15.64
CA THR A 151 -13.07 -8.08 14.22
C THR A 151 -11.79 -7.31 13.96
N ILE A 152 -11.08 -7.67 12.88
CA ILE A 152 -9.89 -6.95 12.40
C ILE A 152 -10.30 -6.17 11.17
N SER A 153 -9.90 -4.90 11.09
CA SER A 153 -10.11 -4.04 9.93
C SER A 153 -8.80 -3.41 9.52
N GLU A 154 -8.41 -3.57 8.26
CA GLU A 154 -7.30 -2.84 7.67
C GLU A 154 -7.72 -1.40 7.38
N LYS A 155 -6.85 -0.45 7.72
CA LYS A 155 -7.11 0.98 7.61
C LYS A 155 -6.00 1.67 6.84
N TYR A 156 -6.41 2.69 6.08
CA TYR A 156 -5.53 3.60 5.35
C TYR A 156 -5.95 5.02 5.69
N GLU A 157 -5.20 5.70 6.55
CA GLU A 157 -5.53 7.03 7.03
C GLU A 157 -4.32 7.97 6.97
N THR A 158 -4.58 9.26 6.95
CA THR A 158 -3.52 10.29 6.93
C THR A 158 -2.94 10.58 8.30
N GLU A 159 -3.60 10.11 9.37
CA GLU A 159 -3.10 10.20 10.73
C GLU A 159 -2.58 8.85 11.20
N LEU A 160 -1.34 8.83 11.68
CA LEU A 160 -0.80 7.65 12.34
C LEU A 160 -1.38 7.54 13.74
N LYS A 161 -2.02 6.40 14.02
CA LYS A 161 -2.54 6.10 15.37
C LYS A 161 -1.44 5.53 16.26
N ASP A 162 -1.60 5.67 17.57
CA ASP A 162 -0.69 5.06 18.54
C ASP A 162 -0.80 3.53 18.48
N MET A 163 0.29 2.88 18.11
CA MET A 163 0.35 1.42 18.00
C MET A 163 0.50 0.79 19.39
N THR A 164 -0.24 -0.29 19.60
CA THR A 164 -0.24 -1.03 20.87
C THR A 164 0.54 -2.33 20.70
N THR A 165 1.28 -2.74 21.72
CA THR A 165 1.97 -4.05 21.72
C THR A 165 0.95 -5.19 21.84
N VAL A 166 1.34 -6.41 21.44
CA VAL A 166 0.45 -7.58 21.51
C VAL A 166 0.01 -7.84 22.96
N GLU A 167 0.93 -7.74 23.92
CA GLU A 167 0.68 -7.97 25.33
C GLU A 167 -0.31 -6.96 25.91
N ASP A 168 -0.11 -5.68 25.65
CA ASP A 168 -0.99 -4.61 26.12
C ASP A 168 -2.37 -4.69 25.47
N ALA A 169 -2.41 -5.06 24.20
CA ALA A 169 -3.64 -5.24 23.46
C ALA A 169 -4.50 -6.37 24.06
N VAL A 170 -3.88 -7.51 24.32
CA VAL A 170 -4.56 -8.64 24.96
C VAL A 170 -5.02 -8.29 26.37
N ALA A 171 -4.22 -7.54 27.13
CA ALA A 171 -4.60 -7.10 28.48
C ALA A 171 -5.81 -6.13 28.45
N LYS A 172 -5.88 -5.25 27.49
CA LYS A 172 -7.00 -4.28 27.34
C LYS A 172 -8.30 -4.95 26.85
N LEU A 173 -8.20 -5.92 25.94
CA LEU A 173 -9.36 -6.56 25.32
C LEU A 173 -9.84 -7.82 26.07
N TYR A 174 -9.02 -8.35 26.97
CA TYR A 174 -9.41 -9.53 27.73
C TYR A 174 -10.50 -9.18 28.75
N SER A 175 -11.68 -9.79 28.61
CA SER A 175 -12.72 -9.76 29.61
C SER A 175 -12.79 -11.13 30.33
N GLU A 176 -12.79 -11.12 31.65
CA GLU A 176 -12.96 -12.35 32.41
C GLU A 176 -14.33 -12.99 32.11
N PRO A 177 -14.39 -14.31 31.97
CA PRO A 177 -15.67 -15.01 31.78
C PRO A 177 -16.60 -14.68 32.94
N LYS A 178 -17.76 -14.10 32.64
CA LYS A 178 -18.81 -13.88 33.64
C LYS A 178 -19.16 -15.26 34.22
N LYS A 179 -18.86 -15.50 35.50
CA LYS A 179 -19.35 -16.68 36.23
C LYS A 179 -20.84 -16.59 36.16
N VAL A 180 -21.47 -17.37 35.28
CA VAL A 180 -22.91 -17.60 35.32
C VAL A 180 -23.14 -18.35 36.63
N MET A 181 -23.58 -17.64 37.65
CA MET A 181 -24.13 -18.29 38.82
C MET A 181 -25.39 -19.02 38.35
N VAL A 182 -25.23 -20.30 38.04
CA VAL A 182 -26.37 -21.19 37.91
C VAL A 182 -26.99 -21.22 39.29
N ALA A 183 -28.04 -20.44 39.45
CA ALA A 183 -28.87 -20.52 40.66
C ALA A 183 -29.35 -21.96 40.74
N SER A 184 -28.72 -22.73 41.64
CA SER A 184 -29.12 -24.07 41.96
C SER A 184 -30.51 -23.97 42.61
N ASN A 185 -31.55 -24.07 41.80
CA ASN A 185 -32.89 -24.28 42.30
C ASN A 185 -32.94 -25.70 42.85
N LYS A 186 -32.59 -25.83 44.15
CA LYS A 186 -32.95 -26.98 44.94
C LYS A 186 -34.46 -27.04 45.03
N LYS A 187 -34.98 -28.22 44.68
CA LYS A 187 -36.20 -28.88 45.11
C LYS A 187 -37.46 -28.70 44.27
N ALA A 188 -37.86 -29.79 43.70
CA ALA A 188 -38.94 -30.55 44.45
C ALA A 188 -38.86 -32.01 44.03
N SER A 189 -38.69 -32.86 45.03
CA SER A 189 -38.90 -34.28 44.97
C SER A 189 -40.39 -34.57 44.75
N ILE A 190 -40.72 -35.31 43.68
CA ILE A 190 -41.92 -36.10 43.65
C ILE A 190 -41.59 -37.47 43.04
N ASN A 191 -41.80 -38.47 43.84
CA ASN A 191 -41.77 -39.93 43.54
C ASN A 191 -42.78 -40.30 42.44
N LYS A 192 -42.39 -41.26 41.68
CA LYS A 192 -43.05 -42.54 41.33
C LYS A 192 -43.18 -42.83 39.85
N THR A 193 -42.45 -43.84 39.51
CA THR A 193 -42.88 -45.12 39.01
C THR A 193 -43.16 -45.30 37.54
N SER A 194 -42.41 -46.24 37.09
CA SER A 194 -42.64 -47.28 36.09
C SER A 194 -42.29 -47.03 34.63
N SER A 195 -41.34 -47.84 34.27
CA SER A 195 -41.35 -48.75 33.13
C SER A 195 -41.37 -48.13 31.70
N GLY A 196 -40.29 -48.39 30.99
CA GLY A 196 -40.46 -48.69 29.58
C GLY A 196 -39.51 -47.98 28.68
N THR A 197 -38.61 -48.78 28.18
CA THR A 197 -38.03 -48.71 26.82
C THR A 197 -36.97 -47.64 26.51
N VAL A 198 -35.75 -48.11 26.42
CA VAL A 198 -34.61 -47.53 25.85
C VAL A 198 -34.92 -47.13 24.37
N ASN A 199 -34.90 -45.86 24.05
CA ASN A 199 -34.65 -45.39 22.71
C ASN A 199 -33.55 -44.35 22.79
N THR A 200 -32.35 -44.79 22.43
CA THR A 200 -31.19 -43.96 22.20
C THR A 200 -31.42 -43.18 20.90
N ALA A 201 -32.03 -42.02 21.03
CA ALA A 201 -31.99 -41.02 19.95
C ALA A 201 -31.01 -39.95 20.38
N THR A 202 -29.82 -40.00 19.83
CA THR A 202 -28.87 -38.91 19.88
C THR A 202 -29.47 -37.72 19.10
N ASN A 203 -30.10 -36.81 19.82
CA ASN A 203 -30.46 -35.50 19.30
C ASN A 203 -29.17 -34.70 19.09
N ILE A 204 -28.65 -34.79 17.89
CA ILE A 204 -27.68 -33.77 17.40
C ILE A 204 -28.50 -32.50 17.17
N SER A 205 -28.54 -31.65 18.18
CA SER A 205 -29.06 -30.30 18.07
C SER A 205 -28.15 -29.55 17.09
N SER A 206 -28.60 -29.45 15.85
CA SER A 206 -27.97 -28.54 14.87
C SER A 206 -28.28 -27.10 15.29
N THR A 207 -27.47 -26.54 16.16
CA THR A 207 -27.49 -25.12 16.45
C THR A 207 -27.07 -24.40 15.16
N LYS A 208 -28.02 -23.73 14.53
CA LYS A 208 -27.71 -22.80 13.44
C LYS A 208 -26.89 -21.66 14.02
N VAL A 209 -25.60 -21.68 13.80
CA VAL A 209 -24.72 -20.54 14.11
C VAL A 209 -25.00 -19.48 13.06
N SER A 210 -25.58 -18.37 13.47
CA SER A 210 -25.71 -17.18 12.64
C SER A 210 -24.32 -16.57 12.51
N LEU A 211 -23.77 -16.59 11.32
CA LEU A 211 -22.45 -15.99 11.04
C LEU A 211 -22.45 -14.47 11.05
N GLY A 212 -23.59 -13.80 11.33
CA GLY A 212 -23.69 -12.36 11.39
C GLY A 212 -23.42 -11.63 10.06
N VAL A 213 -23.17 -12.37 8.99
CA VAL A 213 -22.87 -11.82 7.67
C VAL A 213 -24.10 -11.98 6.78
N SER A 214 -24.69 -10.86 6.38
CA SER A 214 -25.73 -10.83 5.35
C SER A 214 -25.07 -11.00 3.99
N LEU A 215 -25.03 -12.23 3.50
CA LEU A 215 -24.56 -12.50 2.14
C LEU A 215 -25.64 -12.07 1.15
N ILE A 216 -25.40 -10.99 0.43
CA ILE A 216 -26.22 -10.58 -0.71
C ILE A 216 -25.94 -11.55 -1.84
N LYS A 217 -26.97 -12.21 -2.35
CA LYS A 217 -26.87 -13.07 -3.55
C LYS A 217 -26.38 -12.23 -4.74
N PRO A 218 -25.18 -12.49 -5.27
CA PRO A 218 -24.57 -11.58 -6.26
C PRO A 218 -25.28 -11.60 -7.63
N VAL A 219 -26.05 -12.63 -7.92
CA VAL A 219 -26.81 -12.74 -9.19
C VAL A 219 -28.12 -13.51 -8.96
N SER A 220 -29.22 -12.98 -9.46
CA SER A 220 -30.46 -13.74 -9.63
C SER A 220 -30.47 -14.35 -11.04
N GLY A 221 -29.97 -15.56 -11.14
CA GLY A 221 -29.94 -16.31 -12.41
C GLY A 221 -30.65 -17.65 -12.26
N ILE A 222 -31.18 -18.17 -13.41
CA ILE A 222 -31.74 -19.51 -13.49
C ILE A 222 -30.56 -20.50 -13.54
N ILE A 223 -30.54 -21.48 -12.63
CA ILE A 223 -29.57 -22.57 -12.65
C ILE A 223 -29.92 -23.48 -13.84
N SER A 224 -29.14 -23.42 -14.93
CA SER A 224 -29.33 -24.22 -16.11
C SER A 224 -28.76 -25.64 -16.02
N SER A 225 -27.88 -25.93 -15.05
CA SER A 225 -27.36 -27.27 -14.78
C SER A 225 -26.95 -27.44 -13.31
N ARG A 226 -27.20 -28.62 -12.74
CA ARG A 226 -26.68 -29.02 -11.43
C ARG A 226 -25.37 -29.75 -11.63
N PHE A 227 -24.36 -29.40 -10.85
CA PHE A 227 -23.11 -30.15 -10.78
C PHE A 227 -23.39 -31.45 -10.00
N GLY A 228 -23.19 -32.59 -10.61
CA GLY A 228 -23.18 -33.90 -9.96
C GLY A 228 -23.93 -34.98 -10.70
N ALA A 229 -23.24 -36.08 -10.81
CA ALA A 229 -23.65 -37.39 -11.34
C ALA A 229 -23.69 -37.49 -12.88
N ARG A 230 -22.63 -37.93 -13.40
CA ARG A 230 -22.54 -38.82 -14.56
C ARG A 230 -22.33 -40.24 -14.04
#